data_2589a50cc421b4d085121d52dee72f39
#
_entry.id   2589a50cc421b4d085121d52dee72f39
#
_cell.length_a   1.000
_cell.length_b   1.000
_cell.length_c   1.000
_cell.angle_alpha   90.00
_cell.angle_beta   90.00
_cell.angle_gamma   90.00
#
_symmetry.space_group_name_H-M   'P 1'
#
loop_
_entity.id
_entity.type
_entity.pdbx_description
1 polymer ?
#
loop_
_entity_poly.entity_id
_entity_poly.type
_entity_poly.pdbx_seq_one_letter_code
_entity_poly.pdbx_strand_id
1 'polypeptide(L)'
;FTINAMAYSAEEGLCDPFGGQEDLARGVVRAVGEPLRRFEEDALRILRLYRFAARFGFVIDEATEAAAKQLAAHLDCVSVERIEEELDKLLSAPKPGAYLEPEVLAFVLPELPLDYLSEAREIIDALPAGVEEVTTRWAALLLPLGEDGTRKALKRLKCSNAVIDGVSTLVKEKAPHTPTLSLQAKRLLGKYDLHTVQQLTALWSALRPERKDEFTALQKEAETLTARSFWPFPPYDD
;
A
#
# COMPACT_ATOMS: atom_id res chain seq x y z
N PHE A 1 -17.65 13.31 1.13
CA PHE A 1 -18.52 12.16 0.92
C PHE A 1 -19.65 12.19 1.94
N THR A 2 -20.78 11.59 1.63
CA THR A 2 -21.99 11.57 2.49
C THR A 2 -21.68 11.04 3.88
N ILE A 3 -20.93 9.92 3.98
CA ILE A 3 -20.50 9.29 5.24
C ILE A 3 -19.65 10.19 6.13
N ASN A 4 -19.06 11.25 5.59
CA ASN A 4 -18.22 12.23 6.31
C ASN A 4 -18.92 13.61 6.44
N ALA A 5 -20.19 13.73 6.02
CA ALA A 5 -20.94 14.98 6.03
C ALA A 5 -22.04 14.98 7.10
N MET A 6 -21.97 14.06 8.04
CA MET A 6 -22.82 14.00 9.23
C MET A 6 -22.19 14.82 10.36
N ALA A 7 -23.03 15.47 11.14
CA ALA A 7 -22.62 16.20 12.35
C ALA A 7 -23.49 15.77 13.53
N TYR A 8 -22.95 15.86 14.74
CA TYR A 8 -23.70 15.59 15.97
C TYR A 8 -23.55 16.76 16.93
N SER A 9 -24.64 17.20 17.49
CA SER A 9 -24.64 18.10 18.64
C SER A 9 -25.45 17.52 19.80
N ALA A 10 -25.11 17.92 21.02
CA ALA A 10 -25.85 17.47 22.22
C ALA A 10 -27.30 18.02 22.26
N GLU A 11 -27.56 19.14 21.58
CA GLU A 11 -28.85 19.83 21.59
C GLU A 11 -29.76 19.31 20.47
N GLU A 12 -29.23 19.13 19.25
CA GLU A 12 -30.03 18.80 18.06
C GLU A 12 -29.91 17.32 17.66
N GLY A 13 -28.98 16.57 18.29
CA GLY A 13 -28.71 15.18 17.95
C GLY A 13 -27.89 15.04 16.66
N LEU A 14 -28.14 13.98 15.91
CA LEU A 14 -27.45 13.67 14.67
C LEU A 14 -28.10 14.39 13.48
N CYS A 15 -27.36 15.27 12.83
CA CYS A 15 -27.72 15.95 11.60
C CYS A 15 -27.09 15.22 10.40
N ASP A 16 -27.91 14.71 9.50
CA ASP A 16 -27.49 13.98 8.29
C ASP A 16 -28.27 14.48 7.06
N PRO A 17 -27.90 15.64 6.53
CA PRO A 17 -28.61 16.26 5.41
C PRO A 17 -28.39 15.56 4.06
N PHE A 18 -27.44 14.61 3.98
CA PHE A 18 -27.03 13.97 2.73
C PHE A 18 -27.20 12.46 2.71
N GLY A 19 -27.85 11.86 3.71
CA GLY A 19 -28.07 10.41 3.76
C GLY A 19 -26.83 9.58 4.05
N GLY A 20 -25.89 10.15 4.80
CA GLY A 20 -24.63 9.45 5.15
C GLY A 20 -24.85 8.21 5.99
N GLN A 21 -25.87 8.18 6.87
CA GLN A 21 -26.22 6.98 7.65
C GLN A 21 -26.67 5.82 6.76
N GLU A 22 -27.49 6.12 5.74
CA GLU A 22 -27.95 5.10 4.80
C GLU A 22 -26.79 4.56 3.97
N ASP A 23 -25.93 5.43 3.41
CA ASP A 23 -24.75 5.03 2.66
C ASP A 23 -23.78 4.23 3.53
N LEU A 24 -23.60 4.62 4.80
CA LEU A 24 -22.77 3.87 5.76
C LEU A 24 -23.33 2.46 6.01
N ALA A 25 -24.64 2.36 6.22
CA ALA A 25 -25.33 1.08 6.45
C ALA A 25 -25.28 0.16 5.22
N ARG A 26 -25.29 0.74 4.02
CA ARG A 26 -25.20 0.02 2.73
C ARG A 26 -23.76 -0.26 2.30
N GLY A 27 -22.76 0.30 2.98
CA GLY A 27 -21.36 0.17 2.58
C GLY A 27 -21.06 0.89 1.27
N VAL A 28 -21.54 2.12 1.09
CA VAL A 28 -21.35 2.92 -0.13
C VAL A 28 -20.55 4.18 0.16
N VAL A 29 -19.59 4.51 -0.70
CA VAL A 29 -18.92 5.82 -0.71
C VAL A 29 -19.47 6.65 -1.85
N ARG A 30 -20.14 7.76 -1.51
CA ARG A 30 -20.81 8.68 -2.43
C ARG A 30 -20.36 10.12 -2.22
N ALA A 31 -20.17 10.87 -3.29
CA ALA A 31 -19.93 12.32 -3.22
C ALA A 31 -21.18 13.05 -2.70
N VAL A 32 -20.94 14.14 -1.96
CA VAL A 32 -22.03 15.02 -1.54
C VAL A 32 -22.44 15.91 -2.72
N GLY A 33 -23.72 15.92 -3.07
CA GLY A 33 -24.25 16.72 -4.17
C GLY A 33 -23.74 16.26 -5.54
N GLU A 34 -23.29 17.23 -6.39
CA GLU A 34 -22.83 16.94 -7.75
C GLU A 34 -21.37 16.46 -7.75
N PRO A 35 -21.05 15.19 -8.11
CA PRO A 35 -19.70 14.66 -8.01
C PRO A 35 -18.66 15.43 -8.84
N LEU A 36 -18.98 15.82 -10.08
CA LEU A 36 -18.07 16.57 -10.95
C LEU A 36 -17.60 17.86 -10.29
N ARG A 37 -18.53 18.66 -9.77
CA ARG A 37 -18.21 19.91 -9.07
C ARG A 37 -17.34 19.68 -7.84
N ARG A 38 -17.58 18.60 -7.09
CA ARG A 38 -16.79 18.27 -5.90
C ARG A 38 -15.35 17.91 -6.22
N PHE A 39 -15.12 17.23 -7.34
CA PHE A 39 -13.76 16.90 -7.79
C PHE A 39 -13.06 18.09 -8.47
N GLU A 40 -13.80 18.98 -9.14
CA GLU A 40 -13.25 20.26 -9.65
C GLU A 40 -12.78 21.17 -8.52
N GLU A 41 -13.50 21.24 -7.38
CA GLU A 41 -13.10 22.03 -6.21
C GLU A 41 -11.79 21.55 -5.57
N ASP A 42 -11.56 20.23 -5.50
CA ASP A 42 -10.33 19.62 -4.98
C ASP A 42 -10.16 18.22 -5.60
N ALA A 43 -9.29 18.11 -6.59
CA ALA A 43 -9.06 16.88 -7.32
C ALA A 43 -8.48 15.76 -6.42
N LEU A 44 -7.84 16.09 -5.28
CA LEU A 44 -7.37 15.07 -4.33
C LEU A 44 -8.52 14.22 -3.78
N ARG A 45 -9.75 14.71 -3.81
CA ARG A 45 -10.93 13.93 -3.42
C ARG A 45 -11.11 12.67 -4.28
N ILE A 46 -10.55 12.64 -5.50
CA ILE A 46 -10.51 11.43 -6.34
C ILE A 46 -9.72 10.32 -5.63
N LEU A 47 -8.49 10.59 -5.20
CA LEU A 47 -7.71 9.59 -4.45
C LEU A 47 -8.35 9.24 -3.10
N ARG A 48 -8.92 10.23 -2.42
CA ARG A 48 -9.67 10.00 -1.17
C ARG A 48 -10.86 9.07 -1.35
N LEU A 49 -11.54 9.13 -2.50
CA LEU A 49 -12.64 8.23 -2.83
C LEU A 49 -12.18 6.77 -2.75
N TYR A 50 -11.15 6.42 -3.51
CA TYR A 50 -10.60 5.06 -3.56
C TYR A 50 -10.01 4.64 -2.21
N ARG A 51 -9.33 5.55 -1.51
CA ARG A 51 -8.81 5.29 -0.17
C ARG A 51 -9.91 4.97 0.85
N PHE A 52 -11.01 5.74 0.88
CA PHE A 52 -12.11 5.45 1.80
C PHE A 52 -12.80 4.14 1.45
N ALA A 53 -13.05 3.90 0.17
CA ALA A 53 -13.62 2.64 -0.30
C ALA A 53 -12.74 1.45 0.11
N ALA A 54 -11.44 1.52 -0.11
CA ALA A 54 -10.49 0.48 0.29
C ALA A 54 -10.42 0.28 1.81
N ARG A 55 -10.41 1.37 2.58
CA ARG A 55 -10.32 1.31 4.04
C ARG A 55 -11.49 0.61 4.69
N PHE A 56 -12.69 0.84 4.17
CA PHE A 56 -13.93 0.31 4.74
C PHE A 56 -14.44 -0.94 4.00
N GLY A 57 -13.85 -1.29 2.86
CA GLY A 57 -14.35 -2.36 1.99
C GLY A 57 -15.69 -2.01 1.34
N PHE A 58 -15.93 -0.71 1.08
CA PHE A 58 -17.20 -0.19 0.57
C PHE A 58 -17.18 -0.13 -0.95
N VAL A 59 -18.35 -0.28 -1.57
CA VAL A 59 -18.55 0.00 -2.99
C VAL A 59 -18.58 1.50 -3.25
N ILE A 60 -18.07 1.91 -4.40
CA ILE A 60 -18.17 3.30 -4.84
C ILE A 60 -19.49 3.47 -5.62
N ASP A 61 -20.20 4.56 -5.35
CA ASP A 61 -21.39 4.96 -6.09
C ASP A 61 -21.03 5.21 -7.57
N GLU A 62 -21.82 4.65 -8.49
CA GLU A 62 -21.51 4.63 -9.92
C GLU A 62 -21.30 6.03 -10.52
N ALA A 63 -22.17 7.00 -10.20
CA ALA A 63 -22.03 8.37 -10.68
C ALA A 63 -20.79 9.05 -10.10
N THR A 64 -20.46 8.77 -8.83
CA THR A 64 -19.26 9.27 -8.17
C THR A 64 -18.01 8.70 -8.80
N GLU A 65 -17.97 7.41 -9.12
CA GLU A 65 -16.84 6.76 -9.77
C GLU A 65 -16.62 7.26 -11.20
N ALA A 66 -17.70 7.36 -11.98
CA ALA A 66 -17.64 7.90 -13.34
C ALA A 66 -17.06 9.32 -13.38
N ALA A 67 -17.50 10.20 -12.46
CA ALA A 67 -16.96 11.55 -12.34
C ALA A 67 -15.47 11.54 -11.93
N ALA A 68 -15.05 10.65 -11.02
CA ALA A 68 -13.66 10.52 -10.62
C ALA A 68 -12.75 10.12 -11.79
N LYS A 69 -13.18 9.15 -12.60
CA LYS A 69 -12.44 8.73 -13.81
C LYS A 69 -12.38 9.85 -14.85
N GLN A 70 -13.50 10.54 -15.09
CA GLN A 70 -13.57 11.67 -16.03
C GLN A 70 -12.61 12.80 -15.66
N LEU A 71 -12.44 13.10 -14.37
CA LEU A 71 -11.62 14.21 -13.87
C LEU A 71 -10.24 13.77 -13.34
N ALA A 72 -9.82 12.53 -13.59
CA ALA A 72 -8.54 12.00 -13.12
C ALA A 72 -7.34 12.86 -13.56
N ALA A 73 -7.38 13.46 -14.75
CA ALA A 73 -6.34 14.36 -15.25
C ALA A 73 -6.11 15.60 -14.36
N HIS A 74 -7.12 16.04 -13.60
CA HIS A 74 -6.97 17.17 -12.68
C HIS A 74 -6.03 16.88 -11.50
N LEU A 75 -5.67 15.62 -11.28
CA LEU A 75 -4.65 15.23 -10.29
C LEU A 75 -3.27 15.82 -10.61
N ASP A 76 -3.00 16.17 -11.87
CA ASP A 76 -1.76 16.86 -12.26
C ASP A 76 -1.61 18.25 -11.58
N CYS A 77 -2.72 18.86 -11.13
CA CYS A 77 -2.72 20.12 -10.40
C CYS A 77 -2.53 19.98 -8.90
N VAL A 78 -2.53 18.75 -8.38
CA VAL A 78 -2.37 18.46 -6.95
C VAL A 78 -0.89 18.29 -6.60
N SER A 79 -0.47 18.80 -5.44
CA SER A 79 0.91 18.62 -5.00
C SER A 79 1.23 17.13 -4.77
N VAL A 80 2.41 16.74 -5.20
CA VAL A 80 2.84 15.32 -5.17
C VAL A 80 2.91 14.75 -3.75
N GLU A 81 3.16 15.59 -2.75
CA GLU A 81 3.17 15.19 -1.34
C GLU A 81 1.78 14.78 -0.85
N ARG A 82 0.73 15.52 -1.28
CA ARG A 82 -0.66 15.17 -0.96
C ARG A 82 -1.09 13.88 -1.69
N ILE A 83 -0.60 13.66 -2.91
CA ILE A 83 -0.82 12.43 -3.67
C ILE A 83 -0.16 11.25 -2.95
N GLU A 84 1.10 11.40 -2.56
CA GLU A 84 1.87 10.37 -1.85
C GLU A 84 1.17 9.95 -0.56
N GLU A 85 0.76 10.90 0.29
CA GLU A 85 0.03 10.61 1.52
C GLU A 85 -1.28 9.82 1.30
N GLU A 86 -2.03 10.11 0.25
CA GLU A 86 -3.28 9.39 -0.04
C GLU A 86 -2.99 7.99 -0.61
N LEU A 87 -1.92 7.82 -1.41
CA LEU A 87 -1.48 6.52 -1.91
C LEU A 87 -0.97 5.63 -0.77
N ASP A 88 -0.18 6.16 0.16
CA ASP A 88 0.26 5.44 1.37
C ASP A 88 -0.92 4.92 2.17
N LYS A 89 -1.91 5.79 2.41
CA LYS A 89 -3.13 5.43 3.14
C LYS A 89 -3.98 4.41 2.38
N LEU A 90 -4.02 4.50 1.04
CA LEU A 90 -4.70 3.53 0.18
C LEU A 90 -4.01 2.17 0.26
N LEU A 91 -2.70 2.12 0.08
CA LEU A 91 -1.91 0.88 0.15
C LEU A 91 -1.93 0.25 1.56
N SER A 92 -2.11 1.05 2.62
CA SER A 92 -2.24 0.55 4.00
C SER A 92 -3.58 -0.13 4.29
N ALA A 93 -4.58 0.01 3.40
CA ALA A 93 -5.91 -0.57 3.60
C ALA A 93 -5.89 -2.11 3.62
N PRO A 94 -6.90 -2.78 4.19
CA PRO A 94 -6.93 -4.25 4.27
C PRO A 94 -6.82 -4.96 2.92
N LYS A 95 -7.57 -4.50 1.92
CA LYS A 95 -7.63 -5.08 0.57
C LYS A 95 -7.69 -3.97 -0.48
N PRO A 96 -6.58 -3.28 -0.76
CA PRO A 96 -6.59 -2.11 -1.64
C PRO A 96 -6.60 -2.46 -3.13
N GLY A 97 -6.32 -3.72 -3.51
CA GLY A 97 -6.16 -4.12 -4.91
C GLY A 97 -7.31 -3.70 -5.81
N ALA A 98 -8.56 -3.95 -5.41
CA ALA A 98 -9.74 -3.57 -6.18
C ALA A 98 -9.91 -2.05 -6.39
N TYR A 99 -9.22 -1.24 -5.60
CA TYR A 99 -9.33 0.23 -5.59
C TYR A 99 -8.11 0.94 -6.22
N LEU A 100 -7.17 0.18 -6.77
CA LEU A 100 -6.06 0.71 -7.57
C LEU A 100 -6.57 0.94 -9.00
N GLU A 101 -7.24 2.06 -9.23
CA GLU A 101 -7.93 2.36 -10.49
C GLU A 101 -6.95 2.79 -11.59
N PRO A 102 -6.90 2.08 -12.76
CA PRO A 102 -5.93 2.35 -13.81
C PRO A 102 -5.97 3.79 -14.34
N GLU A 103 -7.17 4.32 -14.57
CA GLU A 103 -7.38 5.67 -15.09
C GLU A 103 -6.85 6.76 -14.14
N VAL A 104 -6.87 6.48 -12.83
CA VAL A 104 -6.34 7.39 -11.81
C VAL A 104 -4.83 7.22 -11.67
N LEU A 105 -4.35 5.96 -11.64
CA LEU A 105 -2.94 5.67 -11.50
C LEU A 105 -2.11 6.17 -12.68
N ALA A 106 -2.67 6.23 -13.89
CA ALA A 106 -2.01 6.77 -15.07
C ALA A 106 -1.53 8.22 -14.87
N PHE A 107 -2.22 9.01 -14.05
CA PHE A 107 -1.83 10.40 -13.76
C PHE A 107 -0.91 10.52 -12.54
N VAL A 108 -1.09 9.72 -11.51
CA VAL A 108 -0.30 9.82 -10.28
C VAL A 108 0.98 8.99 -10.30
N LEU A 109 1.00 7.90 -11.07
CA LEU A 109 2.16 7.01 -11.27
C LEU A 109 2.35 6.69 -12.77
N PRO A 110 2.65 7.70 -13.61
CA PRO A 110 2.76 7.51 -15.07
C PRO A 110 3.89 6.55 -15.48
N GLU A 111 4.82 6.25 -14.57
CA GLU A 111 5.89 5.29 -14.81
C GLU A 111 5.41 3.83 -14.73
N LEU A 112 4.25 3.58 -14.09
CA LEU A 112 3.74 2.23 -13.86
C LEU A 112 3.16 1.63 -15.14
N PRO A 113 3.64 0.45 -15.60
CA PRO A 113 3.01 -0.28 -16.68
C PRO A 113 1.61 -0.77 -16.24
N LEU A 114 0.55 -0.26 -16.87
CA LEU A 114 -0.82 -0.57 -16.46
C LEU A 114 -1.23 -2.03 -16.75
N ASP A 115 -0.56 -2.70 -17.67
CA ASP A 115 -0.73 -4.14 -17.94
C ASP A 115 -0.27 -5.03 -16.76
N TYR A 116 0.67 -4.54 -15.94
CA TYR A 116 1.08 -5.21 -14.71
C TYR A 116 0.07 -5.06 -13.55
N LEU A 117 -0.85 -4.12 -13.64
CA LEU A 117 -1.71 -3.74 -12.50
C LEU A 117 -2.60 -4.89 -12.01
N SER A 118 -3.03 -5.79 -12.92
CA SER A 118 -3.82 -6.97 -12.52
C SER A 118 -3.03 -7.89 -11.58
N GLU A 119 -1.77 -8.17 -11.92
CA GLU A 119 -0.86 -8.97 -11.08
C GLU A 119 -0.53 -8.24 -9.76
N ALA A 120 -0.25 -6.93 -9.84
CA ALA A 120 0.05 -6.12 -8.66
C ALA A 120 -1.08 -6.14 -7.62
N ARG A 121 -2.34 -6.08 -8.05
CA ARG A 121 -3.52 -6.13 -7.18
C ARG A 121 -3.56 -7.42 -6.36
N GLU A 122 -3.33 -8.57 -7.00
CA GLU A 122 -3.32 -9.88 -6.35
C GLU A 122 -2.17 -9.99 -5.33
N ILE A 123 -0.97 -9.56 -5.72
CA ILE A 123 0.21 -9.56 -4.86
C ILE A 123 -0.02 -8.67 -3.63
N ILE A 124 -0.49 -7.44 -3.84
CA ILE A 124 -0.73 -6.48 -2.77
C ILE A 124 -1.79 -6.98 -1.79
N ASP A 125 -2.86 -7.60 -2.29
CA ASP A 125 -3.92 -8.16 -1.46
C ASP A 125 -3.49 -9.43 -0.70
N ALA A 126 -2.44 -10.12 -1.14
CA ALA A 126 -1.83 -11.24 -0.43
C ALA A 126 -0.86 -10.80 0.67
N LEU A 127 -0.38 -9.54 0.64
CA LEU A 127 0.53 -8.98 1.65
C LEU A 127 -0.21 -8.54 2.92
N PRO A 128 0.47 -8.54 4.10
CA PRO A 128 -0.10 -7.99 5.31
C PRO A 128 -0.57 -6.53 5.15
N ALA A 129 -1.61 -6.16 5.89
CA ALA A 129 -2.17 -4.81 5.88
C ALA A 129 -1.62 -3.98 7.05
N GLY A 130 -1.56 -2.66 6.86
CA GLY A 130 -1.19 -1.72 7.90
C GLY A 130 -0.12 -0.72 7.46
N VAL A 131 0.08 0.30 8.28
CA VAL A 131 1.03 1.39 7.97
C VAL A 131 2.48 0.88 7.96
N GLU A 132 2.82 -0.06 8.83
CA GLU A 132 4.18 -0.64 8.91
C GLU A 132 4.52 -1.52 7.69
N GLU A 133 3.50 -2.02 7.00
CA GLU A 133 3.65 -2.91 5.85
C GLU A 133 3.57 -2.19 4.49
N VAL A 134 3.34 -0.88 4.48
CA VAL A 134 3.14 -0.10 3.25
C VAL A 134 4.36 -0.15 2.34
N THR A 135 5.56 -0.21 2.89
CA THR A 135 6.82 -0.33 2.13
C THR A 135 6.84 -1.58 1.24
N THR A 136 6.37 -2.73 1.77
CA THR A 136 6.30 -3.99 1.01
C THR A 136 5.25 -3.91 -0.10
N ARG A 137 4.14 -3.22 0.14
CA ARG A 137 3.09 -3.01 -0.87
C ARG A 137 3.49 -2.02 -1.96
N TRP A 138 4.24 -0.98 -1.61
CA TRP A 138 4.90 -0.12 -2.60
C TRP A 138 5.87 -0.92 -3.46
N ALA A 139 6.67 -1.81 -2.86
CA ALA A 139 7.58 -2.66 -3.63
C ALA A 139 6.82 -3.59 -4.58
N ALA A 140 5.70 -4.18 -4.16
CA ALA A 140 4.85 -4.99 -5.01
C ALA A 140 4.27 -4.17 -6.19
N LEU A 141 3.80 -2.94 -5.94
CA LEU A 141 3.27 -2.06 -7.00
C LEU A 141 4.33 -1.64 -8.00
N LEU A 142 5.53 -1.31 -7.53
CA LEU A 142 6.61 -0.74 -8.36
C LEU A 142 7.61 -1.79 -8.88
N LEU A 143 7.36 -3.08 -8.63
CA LEU A 143 8.26 -4.18 -9.01
C LEU A 143 8.71 -4.14 -10.49
N PRO A 144 7.83 -3.87 -11.48
CA PRO A 144 8.23 -3.86 -12.89
C PRO A 144 9.18 -2.73 -13.27
N LEU A 145 9.30 -1.69 -12.43
CA LEU A 145 10.21 -0.56 -12.68
C LEU A 145 11.67 -0.88 -12.36
N GLY A 146 11.92 -1.96 -11.63
CA GLY A 146 13.25 -2.25 -11.10
C GLY A 146 13.76 -1.19 -10.10
N GLU A 147 14.99 -1.34 -9.61
CA GLU A 147 15.56 -0.44 -8.58
C GLU A 147 15.59 1.03 -9.04
N ASP A 148 16.14 1.28 -10.23
CA ASP A 148 16.34 2.66 -10.71
C ASP A 148 15.01 3.37 -11.05
N GLY A 149 14.08 2.66 -11.67
CA GLY A 149 12.74 3.20 -11.97
C GLY A 149 11.96 3.49 -10.69
N THR A 150 12.00 2.59 -9.72
CA THR A 150 11.39 2.78 -8.40
C THR A 150 11.94 4.02 -7.71
N ARG A 151 13.26 4.18 -7.67
CA ARG A 151 13.90 5.37 -7.08
C ARG A 151 13.46 6.68 -7.76
N LYS A 152 13.34 6.67 -9.09
CA LYS A 152 12.88 7.84 -9.85
C LYS A 152 11.42 8.18 -9.53
N ALA A 153 10.52 7.19 -9.54
CA ALA A 153 9.10 7.38 -9.25
C ALA A 153 8.88 7.92 -7.82
N LEU A 154 9.50 7.31 -6.81
CA LEU A 154 9.38 7.72 -5.42
C LEU A 154 10.02 9.09 -5.13
N LYS A 155 11.14 9.43 -5.79
CA LYS A 155 11.70 10.79 -5.72
C LYS A 155 10.78 11.84 -6.33
N ARG A 156 10.12 11.53 -7.46
CA ARG A 156 9.13 12.42 -8.06
C ARG A 156 7.95 12.66 -7.13
N LEU A 157 7.50 11.62 -6.41
CA LEU A 157 6.47 11.71 -5.38
C LEU A 157 6.96 12.37 -4.09
N LYS A 158 8.25 12.74 -3.99
CA LYS A 158 8.88 13.34 -2.80
C LYS A 158 8.78 12.48 -1.53
N CYS A 159 8.73 11.16 -1.70
CA CYS A 159 8.83 10.24 -0.57
C CYS A 159 10.13 10.47 0.22
N SER A 160 10.12 10.12 1.51
CA SER A 160 11.31 10.19 2.35
C SER A 160 12.43 9.26 1.86
N ASN A 161 13.69 9.59 2.14
CA ASN A 161 14.81 8.73 1.77
C ASN A 161 14.68 7.32 2.36
N ALA A 162 14.15 7.18 3.58
CA ALA A 162 13.91 5.89 4.22
C ALA A 162 12.93 5.03 3.39
N VAL A 163 11.83 5.61 2.90
CA VAL A 163 10.87 4.91 2.01
C VAL A 163 11.53 4.54 0.69
N ILE A 164 12.24 5.50 0.04
CA ILE A 164 12.93 5.26 -1.24
C ILE A 164 13.93 4.10 -1.12
N ASP A 165 14.75 4.10 -0.08
CA ASP A 165 15.77 3.07 0.13
C ASP A 165 15.15 1.73 0.49
N GLY A 166 14.14 1.71 1.38
CA GLY A 166 13.42 0.50 1.76
C GLY A 166 12.73 -0.16 0.57
N VAL A 167 11.88 0.58 -0.15
CA VAL A 167 11.16 0.04 -1.32
C VAL A 167 12.12 -0.43 -2.40
N SER A 168 13.16 0.37 -2.72
CA SER A 168 14.13 0.01 -3.76
C SER A 168 14.94 -1.24 -3.40
N THR A 169 15.25 -1.43 -2.12
CA THR A 169 15.91 -2.65 -1.62
C THR A 169 15.03 -3.88 -1.86
N LEU A 170 13.74 -3.79 -1.54
CA LEU A 170 12.80 -4.91 -1.75
C LEU A 170 12.61 -5.24 -3.24
N VAL A 171 12.53 -4.22 -4.09
CA VAL A 171 12.41 -4.40 -5.56
C VAL A 171 13.66 -5.02 -6.16
N LYS A 172 14.84 -4.67 -5.66
CA LYS A 172 16.13 -5.16 -6.16
C LYS A 172 16.41 -6.61 -5.80
N GLU A 173 16.09 -7.02 -4.57
CA GLU A 173 16.51 -8.31 -4.03
C GLU A 173 15.61 -9.44 -4.56
N LYS A 174 16.24 -10.41 -5.23
CA LYS A 174 15.54 -11.54 -5.84
C LYS A 174 15.43 -12.71 -4.87
N ALA A 175 14.30 -13.43 -4.96
CA ALA A 175 14.12 -14.66 -4.20
C ALA A 175 15.25 -15.67 -4.48
N PRO A 176 15.82 -16.30 -3.45
CA PRO A 176 16.88 -17.28 -3.60
C PRO A 176 16.43 -18.52 -4.38
N HIS A 177 17.33 -19.09 -5.15
CA HIS A 177 17.05 -20.28 -5.97
C HIS A 177 17.29 -21.61 -5.22
N THR A 178 18.10 -21.63 -4.19
CA THR A 178 18.58 -22.85 -3.55
C THR A 178 18.39 -22.86 -2.03
N PRO A 179 18.19 -24.06 -1.46
CA PRO A 179 17.50 -24.26 -0.20
C PRO A 179 18.40 -24.56 1.01
N THR A 180 19.59 -23.99 1.13
CA THR A 180 20.26 -24.09 2.43
C THR A 180 19.77 -22.95 3.31
N LEU A 181 18.67 -23.17 4.01
CA LEU A 181 17.96 -22.17 4.79
C LEU A 181 18.88 -21.33 5.69
N SER A 182 19.75 -22.02 6.47
CA SER A 182 20.65 -21.33 7.41
C SER A 182 21.69 -20.45 6.70
N LEU A 183 22.21 -20.88 5.56
CA LEU A 183 23.16 -20.08 4.79
C LEU A 183 22.49 -18.84 4.17
N GLN A 184 21.28 -19.02 3.65
CA GLN A 184 20.51 -17.92 3.07
C GLN A 184 20.06 -16.90 4.12
N ALA A 185 19.57 -17.37 5.28
CA ALA A 185 19.23 -16.52 6.41
C ALA A 185 20.44 -15.70 6.87
N LYS A 186 21.61 -16.34 7.05
CA LYS A 186 22.85 -15.62 7.39
C LYS A 186 23.28 -14.62 6.33
N ARG A 187 23.15 -14.95 5.04
CA ARG A 187 23.46 -14.04 3.93
C ARG A 187 22.57 -12.80 3.94
N LEU A 188 21.26 -12.99 4.15
CA LEU A 188 20.31 -11.88 4.22
C LEU A 188 20.55 -11.03 5.46
N LEU A 189 20.72 -11.64 6.64
CA LEU A 189 21.02 -10.93 7.90
C LEU A 189 22.38 -10.24 7.89
N GLY A 190 23.32 -10.69 7.05
CA GLY A 190 24.60 -9.99 6.83
C GLY A 190 24.47 -8.72 5.98
N LYS A 191 23.33 -8.55 5.28
CA LYS A 191 23.06 -7.36 4.46
C LYS A 191 21.97 -6.46 5.03
N TYR A 192 20.98 -7.03 5.71
CA TYR A 192 19.74 -6.39 6.10
C TYR A 192 19.40 -6.72 7.55
N ASP A 193 18.65 -5.85 8.18
CA ASP A 193 18.03 -6.12 9.47
C ASP A 193 16.91 -7.19 9.35
N LEU A 194 16.46 -7.70 10.48
CA LEU A 194 15.43 -8.73 10.53
C LEU A 194 14.11 -8.26 9.90
N HIS A 195 13.73 -7.01 10.13
CA HIS A 195 12.50 -6.45 9.57
C HIS A 195 12.52 -6.46 8.03
N THR A 196 13.62 -6.03 7.42
CA THR A 196 13.79 -6.09 5.95
C THR A 196 13.75 -7.53 5.43
N VAL A 197 14.33 -8.50 6.17
CA VAL A 197 14.24 -9.93 5.79
C VAL A 197 12.80 -10.43 5.85
N GLN A 198 12.03 -10.03 6.85
CA GLN A 198 10.60 -10.36 6.97
C GLN A 198 9.80 -9.77 5.80
N GLN A 199 10.04 -8.52 5.43
CA GLN A 199 9.41 -7.88 4.27
C GLN A 199 9.75 -8.60 2.96
N LEU A 200 11.01 -8.97 2.75
CA LEU A 200 11.45 -9.73 1.57
C LEU A 200 10.76 -11.09 1.48
N THR A 201 10.70 -11.83 2.58
CA THR A 201 10.06 -13.16 2.59
C THR A 201 8.55 -13.07 2.39
N ALA A 202 7.90 -12.03 2.91
CA ALA A 202 6.48 -11.75 2.67
C ALA A 202 6.23 -11.43 1.18
N LEU A 203 7.05 -10.54 0.58
CA LEU A 203 6.95 -10.19 -0.84
C LEU A 203 7.16 -11.40 -1.74
N TRP A 204 8.20 -12.21 -1.49
CA TRP A 204 8.46 -13.43 -2.27
C TRP A 204 7.37 -14.48 -2.11
N SER A 205 6.75 -14.60 -0.93
CA SER A 205 5.61 -15.47 -0.69
C SER A 205 4.38 -15.06 -1.49
N ALA A 206 4.15 -13.76 -1.61
CA ALA A 206 3.04 -13.23 -2.40
C ALA A 206 3.30 -13.38 -3.92
N LEU A 207 4.55 -13.17 -4.35
CA LEU A 207 4.98 -13.34 -5.75
C LEU A 207 5.01 -14.80 -6.22
N ARG A 208 5.25 -15.74 -5.29
CA ARG A 208 5.41 -17.17 -5.58
C ARG A 208 4.69 -18.01 -4.53
N PRO A 209 3.36 -18.06 -4.58
CA PRO A 209 2.54 -18.78 -3.58
C PRO A 209 2.91 -20.26 -3.46
N GLU A 210 3.38 -20.89 -4.53
CA GLU A 210 3.84 -22.29 -4.57
C GLU A 210 5.10 -22.54 -3.71
N ARG A 211 5.85 -21.48 -3.37
CA ARG A 211 7.05 -21.53 -2.52
C ARG A 211 6.86 -20.90 -1.14
N LYS A 212 5.64 -20.58 -0.77
CA LYS A 212 5.32 -19.89 0.49
C LYS A 212 5.90 -20.59 1.73
N ASP A 213 5.81 -21.92 1.80
CA ASP A 213 6.33 -22.67 2.94
C ASP A 213 7.85 -22.54 3.07
N GLU A 214 8.58 -22.51 1.94
CA GLU A 214 10.02 -22.30 1.90
C GLU A 214 10.40 -20.90 2.45
N PHE A 215 9.70 -19.86 2.02
CA PHE A 215 9.97 -18.49 2.50
C PHE A 215 9.56 -18.30 3.96
N THR A 216 8.50 -18.96 4.41
CA THR A 216 8.11 -18.98 5.81
C THR A 216 9.18 -19.67 6.67
N ALA A 217 9.76 -20.78 6.20
CA ALA A 217 10.85 -21.46 6.89
C ALA A 217 12.13 -20.59 6.93
N LEU A 218 12.43 -19.88 5.85
CA LEU A 218 13.55 -18.94 5.78
C LEU A 218 13.39 -17.78 6.78
N GLN A 219 12.20 -17.23 6.89
CA GLN A 219 11.90 -16.19 7.89
C GLN A 219 12.12 -16.69 9.31
N LYS A 220 11.58 -17.86 9.67
CA LYS A 220 11.75 -18.46 11.00
C LYS A 220 13.22 -18.74 11.34
N GLU A 221 14.00 -19.19 10.37
CA GLU A 221 15.44 -19.39 10.57
C GLU A 221 16.15 -18.06 10.84
N ALA A 222 15.81 -16.98 10.10
CA ALA A 222 16.37 -15.65 10.34
C ALA A 222 16.01 -15.14 11.74
N GLU A 223 14.77 -15.30 12.18
CA GLU A 223 14.31 -14.94 13.54
C GLU A 223 15.09 -15.72 14.60
N THR A 224 15.29 -17.03 14.41
CA THR A 224 16.04 -17.89 15.32
C THR A 224 17.52 -17.47 15.43
N LEU A 225 18.15 -17.15 14.31
CA LEU A 225 19.54 -16.69 14.27
C LEU A 225 19.70 -15.33 14.97
N THR A 226 18.76 -14.42 14.77
CA THR A 226 18.78 -13.10 15.42
C THR A 226 18.60 -13.24 16.93
N ALA A 227 17.66 -14.08 17.39
CA ALA A 227 17.44 -14.32 18.82
C ALA A 227 18.68 -14.92 19.50
N ARG A 228 19.40 -15.82 18.83
CA ARG A 228 20.65 -16.41 19.37
C ARG A 228 21.78 -15.39 19.47
N SER A 229 21.83 -14.40 18.60
CA SER A 229 22.86 -13.36 18.61
C SER A 229 22.72 -12.38 19.79
N PHE A 230 21.55 -12.32 20.44
CA PHE A 230 21.28 -11.52 21.64
C PHE A 230 21.54 -12.25 22.95
N TRP A 231 21.96 -13.55 22.91
CA TRP A 231 22.30 -14.25 24.14
C TRP A 231 23.64 -13.71 24.66
N PRO A 232 23.70 -13.14 25.91
CA PRO A 232 24.96 -12.74 26.50
C PRO A 232 25.85 -13.98 26.62
N PHE A 233 27.14 -13.86 26.30
CA PHE A 233 28.11 -14.92 26.54
C PHE A 233 27.95 -15.42 27.97
N PRO A 234 27.93 -16.74 28.21
CA PRO A 234 27.96 -17.25 29.59
C PRO A 234 29.20 -16.64 30.27
N PRO A 235 29.08 -16.23 31.55
CA PRO A 235 30.25 -15.79 32.28
C PRO A 235 31.32 -16.86 32.16
N TYR A 236 32.54 -16.46 31.85
CA TYR A 236 33.68 -17.37 31.95
C TYR A 236 33.74 -17.83 33.39
N ASP A 237 33.51 -19.13 33.64
CA ASP A 237 33.88 -19.77 34.92
C ASP A 237 35.41 -19.76 35.00
N ASP A 238 35.94 -18.98 35.96
CA ASP A 238 37.36 -18.99 36.36
C ASP A 238 37.73 -20.30 37.06
#